data_64ac8e404d7daab9f0e8fdac1b3a4b83
#
_entry.id   64ac8e404d7daab9f0e8fdac1b3a4b83
#
_cell.length_a   1.000
_cell.length_b   1.000
_cell.length_c   1.000
_cell.angle_alpha   90.00
_cell.angle_beta   90.00
_cell.angle_gamma   90.00
#
_symmetry.space_group_name_H-M   'P 1'
#
loop_
_entity.id
_entity.type
_entity.pdbx_description
1 polymer ?
#
loop_
_entity_poly.entity_id
_entity_poly.type
_entity_poly.pdbx_seq_one_letter_code
_entity_poly.pdbx_strand_id
1 'polypeptide(L)'
;MKHPLPVRVLVCLGFWACLSITAAPLAVPPSSSEIASNLVQHGEGFWRACVQPSPGLTSRGLFDYALALCEARQHPERLERIFVLASQMQDRNPKSRSYGNFWWTLRDGKVMDANAVDFAMRGGALLWLKHRDFIPADAQAALKDLLELAVQGCLRHKVQSSYSNIAIMNAGDLILLGEALGKPYVADEGYARLDKFFRYTQAAGIHEFDSPTYTGVDLDGLGMLEAYGQRATGRAQARALLELFWTDIALNWFPPAQKLAGPQSRTYDYLHGLGELDQELAQNGWLGGQLPTVLYPTETRWHPPQTMSALSGQFPRLIRQSWGTNECQSRTHYLLPDITLGSTAASYGGWMDMPLTVDWPGDRHSVRGYFIADGRNDPYGQIKVSAGAHEKAFHLDPFWTAAQRNGDALGLVIYRAKDIQTNITTLVSNYVLPLAADGFWIGDQRVDISTNTTRRLPVPAGAAVIIRKGTAALGLRLPWARGVDGSPALAYIIYDGNAFGAVRLAVEQVGPGERPVFNGTNAGAAFWLRVGSGLKTEAEFSRWREDFASAKAEVEAGPERVELKVVGRDGPVALVASAPWLVPESLMPTPTRAVLELNGVDLGTKILSAMTEPVRDR
;
A
#
# COMPACT_ATOMS: atom_id res chain seq x y z
N MET A 1 -48.09 -30.20 31.63
CA MET A 1 -47.60 -28.91 31.16
C MET A 1 -46.20 -28.69 31.73
N LYS A 2 -45.17 -28.90 30.95
CA LYS A 2 -43.75 -28.72 31.36
C LYS A 2 -43.15 -27.65 30.40
N HIS A 3 -42.75 -26.53 30.96
CA HIS A 3 -42.03 -25.49 30.25
C HIS A 3 -40.57 -25.97 29.98
N PRO A 4 -39.97 -25.73 28.81
CA PRO A 4 -38.54 -25.94 28.60
C PRO A 4 -37.76 -24.71 29.06
N LEU A 5 -36.68 -24.95 29.79
CA LEU A 5 -35.64 -24.02 30.20
C LEU A 5 -34.77 -23.57 29.00
N PRO A 6 -34.26 -22.36 28.99
CA PRO A 6 -33.37 -21.90 27.92
C PRO A 6 -31.97 -22.49 28.05
N VAL A 7 -31.46 -23.01 26.95
CA VAL A 7 -30.09 -23.49 26.81
C VAL A 7 -29.14 -22.29 26.82
N ARG A 8 -28.35 -22.15 27.88
CA ARG A 8 -27.19 -21.24 27.92
C ARG A 8 -26.08 -21.88 27.11
N VAL A 9 -25.69 -21.20 26.01
CA VAL A 9 -24.48 -21.53 25.27
C VAL A 9 -23.29 -21.05 26.09
N LEU A 10 -22.59 -22.01 26.69
CA LEU A 10 -21.28 -21.79 27.33
C LEU A 10 -20.24 -21.66 26.22
N VAL A 11 -19.75 -20.45 25.97
CA VAL A 11 -18.55 -20.24 25.17
C VAL A 11 -17.36 -20.63 26.05
N CYS A 12 -16.75 -21.76 25.71
CA CYS A 12 -15.50 -22.22 26.33
C CYS A 12 -14.37 -21.25 26.01
N LEU A 13 -14.05 -20.35 26.94
CA LEU A 13 -12.77 -19.65 27.02
C LEU A 13 -11.76 -20.63 27.63
N GLY A 14 -11.02 -21.33 26.78
CA GLY A 14 -10.02 -22.30 27.16
C GLY A 14 -8.61 -21.83 26.81
N PHE A 15 -7.80 -21.67 27.85
CA PHE A 15 -6.33 -21.59 27.88
C PHE A 15 -5.66 -20.33 27.31
N TRP A 16 -5.59 -19.30 28.15
CA TRP A 16 -4.55 -18.29 28.10
C TRP A 16 -3.34 -18.74 28.91
N ALA A 17 -2.30 -19.26 28.25
CA ALA A 17 -0.96 -19.27 28.82
C ALA A 17 -0.41 -17.85 28.72
N CYS A 18 -0.39 -17.13 29.85
CA CYS A 18 0.25 -15.82 29.96
C CYS A 18 1.76 -15.97 29.70
N LEU A 19 2.18 -15.77 28.45
CA LEU A 19 3.52 -15.26 28.17
C LEU A 19 3.43 -13.74 28.35
N SER A 20 3.91 -13.27 29.49
CA SER A 20 4.09 -11.85 29.75
C SER A 20 5.18 -11.31 28.83
N ILE A 21 4.78 -10.97 27.59
CA ILE A 21 5.57 -10.06 26.78
C ILE A 21 5.27 -8.69 27.39
N THR A 22 6.21 -8.17 28.16
CA THR A 22 6.22 -6.78 28.59
C THR A 22 6.37 -5.93 27.33
N ALA A 23 5.24 -5.54 26.73
CA ALA A 23 5.24 -4.49 25.72
C ALA A 23 5.91 -3.27 26.37
N ALA A 24 6.93 -2.72 25.73
CA ALA A 24 7.48 -1.44 26.13
C ALA A 24 6.34 -0.43 26.23
N PRO A 25 6.32 0.45 27.24
CA PRO A 25 5.28 1.46 27.33
C PRO A 25 5.26 2.25 26.03
N LEU A 26 4.08 2.32 25.40
CA LEU A 26 3.86 3.15 24.22
C LEU A 26 4.32 4.57 24.58
N ALA A 27 5.19 5.16 23.77
CA ALA A 27 5.58 6.55 23.94
C ALA A 27 4.30 7.42 23.90
N VAL A 28 4.23 8.42 24.76
CA VAL A 28 3.12 9.38 24.71
C VAL A 28 3.17 10.04 23.33
N PRO A 29 2.07 9.97 22.55
CA PRO A 29 2.07 10.58 21.22
C PRO A 29 2.31 12.08 21.34
N PRO A 30 3.06 12.70 20.38
CA PRO A 30 3.29 14.13 20.40
C PRO A 30 1.98 14.90 20.20
N SER A 31 1.85 16.04 20.85
CA SER A 31 0.69 16.92 20.68
C SER A 31 0.73 17.63 19.32
N SER A 32 -0.44 18.03 18.81
CA SER A 32 -0.53 18.82 17.58
C SER A 32 0.31 20.10 17.63
N SER A 33 0.36 20.76 18.80
CA SER A 33 1.15 21.97 19.01
C SER A 33 2.67 21.73 18.95
N GLU A 34 3.16 20.58 19.44
CA GLU A 34 4.58 20.19 19.33
C GLU A 34 4.96 19.92 17.87
N ILE A 35 4.12 19.15 17.15
CA ILE A 35 4.32 18.88 15.73
C ILE A 35 4.30 20.19 14.94
N ALA A 36 3.30 21.05 15.16
CA ALA A 36 3.16 22.33 14.48
C ALA A 36 4.38 23.25 14.72
N SER A 37 4.83 23.37 15.97
CA SER A 37 6.01 24.17 16.31
C SER A 37 7.27 23.68 15.60
N ASN A 38 7.45 22.35 15.52
CA ASN A 38 8.53 21.74 14.77
C ASN A 38 8.42 22.02 13.26
N LEU A 39 7.22 21.91 12.69
CA LEU A 39 6.97 22.23 11.27
C LEU A 39 7.24 23.71 10.94
N VAL A 40 6.88 24.64 11.82
CA VAL A 40 7.16 26.07 11.64
C VAL A 40 8.66 26.31 11.71
N GLN A 41 9.36 25.76 12.68
CA GLN A 41 10.81 25.91 12.82
C GLN A 41 11.57 25.41 11.60
N HIS A 42 11.19 24.26 11.04
CA HIS A 42 11.80 23.71 9.83
C HIS A 42 11.25 24.33 8.53
N GLY A 43 10.12 25.02 8.60
CA GLY A 43 9.42 25.65 7.48
C GLY A 43 9.99 26.99 6.99
N GLU A 44 11.07 27.51 7.58
CA GLU A 44 11.63 28.81 7.16
C GLU A 44 12.15 28.82 5.72
N GLY A 45 12.59 27.66 5.20
CA GLY A 45 12.93 27.51 3.79
C GLY A 45 11.71 27.65 2.88
N PHE A 46 10.60 27.07 3.29
CA PHE A 46 9.31 27.18 2.60
C PHE A 46 8.78 28.62 2.65
N TRP A 47 8.87 29.30 3.81
CA TRP A 47 8.50 30.70 3.93
C TRP A 47 9.30 31.61 2.98
N ARG A 48 10.63 31.43 2.91
CA ARG A 48 11.46 32.18 1.95
C ARG A 48 10.99 31.97 0.52
N ALA A 49 10.59 30.74 0.17
CA ALA A 49 10.01 30.45 -1.14
C ALA A 49 8.62 31.09 -1.34
N CYS A 50 7.87 31.41 -0.27
CA CYS A 50 6.62 32.18 -0.36
C CYS A 50 6.90 33.68 -0.56
N VAL A 51 7.95 34.24 0.04
CA VAL A 51 8.33 35.66 -0.13
C VAL A 51 8.89 35.93 -1.52
N GLN A 52 9.78 35.05 -1.99
CA GLN A 52 10.32 35.04 -3.36
C GLN A 52 9.83 33.79 -4.09
N PRO A 53 8.68 33.88 -4.79
CA PRO A 53 7.99 32.69 -5.29
C PRO A 53 8.89 31.75 -6.09
N SER A 54 9.06 30.53 -5.56
CA SER A 54 9.81 29.47 -6.20
C SER A 54 8.89 28.64 -7.10
N PRO A 55 9.32 28.24 -8.30
CA PRO A 55 8.54 27.40 -9.21
C PRO A 55 8.07 26.07 -8.60
N GLY A 56 8.78 25.57 -7.59
CA GLY A 56 8.46 24.32 -6.88
C GLY A 56 7.46 24.45 -5.73
N LEU A 57 6.96 25.67 -5.41
CA LEU A 57 5.90 25.82 -4.41
C LEU A 57 4.67 25.03 -4.82
N THR A 58 4.10 24.26 -3.87
CA THR A 58 2.91 23.45 -4.09
C THR A 58 1.70 24.07 -3.41
N SER A 59 0.52 23.97 -4.04
CA SER A 59 -0.74 24.41 -3.42
C SER A 59 -1.01 23.69 -2.11
N ARG A 60 -0.83 22.36 -2.06
CA ARG A 60 -0.90 21.57 -0.82
C ARG A 60 0.00 22.17 0.28
N GLY A 61 1.28 22.39 -0.03
CA GLY A 61 2.24 22.91 0.94
C GLY A 61 1.89 24.30 1.48
N LEU A 62 1.22 25.15 0.69
CA LEU A 62 0.73 26.44 1.17
C LEU A 62 -0.30 26.28 2.28
N PHE A 63 -1.28 25.38 2.11
CA PHE A 63 -2.30 25.11 3.14
C PHE A 63 -1.72 24.35 4.33
N ASP A 64 -0.84 23.36 4.12
CA ASP A 64 -0.15 22.63 5.19
C ASP A 64 0.68 23.57 6.09
N TYR A 65 1.43 24.49 5.48
CA TYR A 65 2.23 25.48 6.23
C TYR A 65 1.36 26.49 6.97
N ALA A 66 0.29 26.99 6.32
CA ALA A 66 -0.67 27.86 6.98
C ALA A 66 -1.32 27.17 8.20
N LEU A 67 -1.68 25.90 8.07
CA LEU A 67 -2.24 25.10 9.17
C LEU A 67 -1.22 24.97 10.33
N ALA A 68 0.06 24.71 10.01
CA ALA A 68 1.12 24.64 11.02
C ALA A 68 1.30 25.97 11.77
N LEU A 69 1.28 27.12 11.05
CA LEU A 69 1.33 28.45 11.67
C LEU A 69 0.16 28.68 12.63
N CYS A 70 -1.05 28.30 12.22
CA CYS A 70 -2.26 28.47 13.00
C CYS A 70 -2.29 27.54 14.23
N GLU A 71 -1.93 26.28 14.08
CA GLU A 71 -1.90 25.31 15.19
C GLU A 71 -0.80 25.66 16.22
N ALA A 72 0.36 26.12 15.76
CA ALA A 72 1.42 26.64 16.62
C ALA A 72 1.11 28.03 17.21
N ARG A 73 0.08 28.74 16.70
CA ARG A 73 -0.25 30.14 17.01
C ARG A 73 0.94 31.09 16.80
N GLN A 74 1.66 30.91 15.70
CA GLN A 74 2.86 31.67 15.34
C GLN A 74 2.68 32.36 13.99
N HIS A 75 3.31 33.52 13.81
CA HIS A 75 3.44 34.22 12.54
C HIS A 75 2.12 34.48 11.76
N PRO A 76 1.05 35.01 12.40
CA PRO A 76 -0.21 35.31 11.69
C PRO A 76 -0.03 36.26 10.50
N GLU A 77 1.00 37.12 10.52
CA GLU A 77 1.35 38.03 9.46
C GLU A 77 1.78 37.38 8.14
N ARG A 78 2.13 36.07 8.18
CA ARG A 78 2.50 35.30 6.97
C ARG A 78 1.28 34.82 6.19
N LEU A 79 0.12 34.68 6.84
CA LEU A 79 -1.07 33.99 6.30
C LEU A 79 -1.63 34.70 5.07
N GLU A 80 -1.70 36.04 5.08
CA GLU A 80 -2.19 36.81 3.92
C GLU A 80 -1.38 36.51 2.66
N ARG A 81 -0.04 36.54 2.78
CA ARG A 81 0.85 36.23 1.65
C ARG A 81 0.66 34.83 1.12
N ILE A 82 0.47 33.84 2.02
CA ILE A 82 0.23 32.43 1.65
C ILE A 82 -1.07 32.31 0.86
N PHE A 83 -2.16 32.94 1.32
CA PHE A 83 -3.46 32.85 0.64
C PHE A 83 -3.49 33.63 -0.68
N VAL A 84 -2.77 34.72 -0.80
CA VAL A 84 -2.57 35.43 -2.07
C VAL A 84 -1.86 34.53 -3.09
N LEU A 85 -0.82 33.80 -2.69
CA LEU A 85 -0.14 32.82 -3.56
C LEU A 85 -1.07 31.66 -3.95
N ALA A 86 -1.80 31.11 -3.00
CA ALA A 86 -2.78 30.06 -3.27
C ALA A 86 -3.85 30.53 -4.28
N SER A 87 -4.31 31.79 -4.17
CA SER A 87 -5.25 32.40 -5.12
C SER A 87 -4.68 32.50 -6.54
N GLN A 88 -3.37 32.78 -6.69
CA GLN A 88 -2.70 32.79 -7.98
C GLN A 88 -2.60 31.40 -8.61
N MET A 89 -2.60 30.35 -7.79
CA MET A 89 -2.54 28.95 -8.24
C MET A 89 -3.94 28.33 -8.43
N GLN A 90 -5.02 29.07 -8.16
CA GLN A 90 -6.39 28.57 -8.30
C GLN A 90 -6.96 28.93 -9.68
N ASP A 91 -7.56 27.96 -10.36
CA ASP A 91 -8.28 28.22 -11.61
C ASP A 91 -9.57 29.00 -11.35
N ARG A 92 -9.54 30.28 -11.69
CA ARG A 92 -10.63 31.25 -11.49
C ARG A 92 -11.45 31.52 -12.75
N ASN A 93 -11.20 30.77 -13.84
CA ASN A 93 -11.97 30.91 -15.06
C ASN A 93 -13.27 30.10 -14.98
N PRO A 94 -14.47 30.72 -14.89
CA PRO A 94 -15.73 29.99 -14.73
C PRO A 94 -16.10 29.10 -15.93
N LYS A 95 -15.48 29.33 -17.09
CA LYS A 95 -15.65 28.52 -18.30
C LYS A 95 -14.73 27.29 -18.31
N SER A 96 -13.75 27.22 -17.41
CA SER A 96 -12.83 26.08 -17.34
C SER A 96 -13.50 24.83 -16.74
N ARG A 97 -13.11 23.66 -17.21
CA ARG A 97 -13.50 22.39 -16.59
C ARG A 97 -12.94 22.24 -15.17
N SER A 98 -11.78 22.85 -14.92
CA SER A 98 -11.07 22.85 -13.63
C SER A 98 -11.38 24.05 -12.75
N TYR A 99 -12.43 24.82 -13.04
CA TYR A 99 -12.84 25.99 -12.25
C TYR A 99 -12.92 25.66 -10.76
N GLY A 100 -12.15 26.39 -9.95
CA GLY A 100 -12.02 26.22 -8.51
C GLY A 100 -10.92 25.24 -8.06
N ASN A 101 -10.30 24.49 -8.98
CA ASN A 101 -9.19 23.59 -8.68
C ASN A 101 -7.86 24.36 -8.63
N PHE A 102 -6.81 23.71 -8.14
CA PHE A 102 -5.48 24.29 -7.99
C PHE A 102 -4.46 23.66 -8.94
N TRP A 103 -3.38 24.43 -9.23
CA TRP A 103 -2.16 23.85 -9.79
C TRP A 103 -1.44 23.05 -8.70
N TRP A 104 -0.79 21.96 -9.06
CA TRP A 104 0.07 21.27 -8.09
C TRP A 104 1.25 22.13 -7.66
N THR A 105 1.96 22.67 -8.64
CA THR A 105 3.11 23.55 -8.42
C THR A 105 2.91 24.88 -9.11
N LEU A 106 3.57 25.93 -8.62
CA LEU A 106 3.53 27.25 -9.23
C LEU A 106 4.04 27.24 -10.69
N ARG A 107 4.97 26.33 -10.99
CA ARG A 107 5.53 26.14 -12.35
C ARG A 107 4.49 25.65 -13.36
N ASP A 108 3.46 24.94 -12.93
CA ASP A 108 2.51 24.30 -13.85
C ASP A 108 1.69 25.31 -14.64
N GLY A 109 1.40 26.48 -14.08
CA GLY A 109 0.65 27.56 -14.72
C GLY A 109 -0.81 27.21 -15.09
N LYS A 110 -1.24 25.98 -14.79
CA LYS A 110 -2.60 25.44 -15.02
C LYS A 110 -2.83 24.20 -14.17
N VAL A 111 -4.08 23.78 -14.07
CA VAL A 111 -4.44 22.50 -13.45
C VAL A 111 -4.00 21.35 -14.35
N MET A 112 -3.06 20.55 -13.87
CA MET A 112 -2.53 19.38 -14.57
C MET A 112 -3.20 18.09 -14.08
N ASP A 113 -3.62 18.05 -12.82
CA ASP A 113 -4.23 16.92 -12.15
C ASP A 113 -5.39 17.41 -11.27
N ALA A 114 -6.54 16.77 -11.42
CA ALA A 114 -7.75 17.17 -10.70
C ALA A 114 -7.66 16.94 -9.19
N ASN A 115 -6.77 16.07 -8.72
CA ASN A 115 -6.59 15.76 -7.31
C ASN A 115 -6.04 16.93 -6.47
N ALA A 116 -5.46 17.94 -7.11
CA ALA A 116 -4.80 19.05 -6.41
C ALA A 116 -5.73 19.79 -5.44
N VAL A 117 -7.02 19.94 -5.80
CA VAL A 117 -8.00 20.59 -4.91
C VAL A 117 -8.25 19.80 -3.65
N ASP A 118 -8.36 18.46 -3.76
CA ASP A 118 -8.67 17.62 -2.60
C ASP A 118 -7.49 17.60 -1.61
N PHE A 119 -6.26 17.50 -2.10
CA PHE A 119 -5.08 17.61 -1.25
C PHE A 119 -4.92 18.99 -0.58
N ALA A 120 -5.28 20.07 -1.25
CA ALA A 120 -5.21 21.42 -0.70
C ALA A 120 -6.32 21.66 0.35
N MET A 121 -7.52 21.11 0.12
CA MET A 121 -8.68 21.41 0.94
C MET A 121 -8.71 20.64 2.26
N ARG A 122 -7.96 19.57 2.44
CA ARG A 122 -7.73 19.00 3.78
C ARG A 122 -7.28 20.08 4.77
N GLY A 123 -6.19 20.79 4.44
CA GLY A 123 -5.70 21.90 5.26
C GLY A 123 -6.64 23.09 5.26
N GLY A 124 -7.20 23.41 4.09
CA GLY A 124 -8.13 24.54 3.93
C GLY A 124 -9.39 24.44 4.82
N ALA A 125 -9.98 23.26 4.92
CA ALA A 125 -11.15 23.03 5.78
C ALA A 125 -10.79 23.21 7.26
N LEU A 126 -9.67 22.64 7.72
CA LEU A 126 -9.22 22.76 9.12
C LEU A 126 -8.90 24.20 9.51
N LEU A 127 -8.25 24.97 8.64
CA LEU A 127 -8.00 26.39 8.85
C LEU A 127 -9.30 27.15 9.14
N TRP A 128 -10.37 26.87 8.39
CA TRP A 128 -11.64 27.55 8.57
C TRP A 128 -12.43 27.04 9.78
N LEU A 129 -12.38 25.75 10.05
CA LEU A 129 -13.10 25.12 11.17
C LEU A 129 -12.48 25.46 12.53
N LYS A 130 -11.14 25.45 12.64
CA LYS A 130 -10.45 25.49 13.92
C LYS A 130 -9.81 26.86 14.24
N HIS A 131 -9.40 27.62 13.24
CA HIS A 131 -8.41 28.68 13.42
C HIS A 131 -8.85 30.07 12.97
N ARG A 132 -10.14 30.27 12.64
CA ARG A 132 -10.65 31.59 12.20
C ARG A 132 -10.32 32.72 13.17
N ASP A 133 -10.38 32.48 14.48
CA ASP A 133 -10.08 33.43 15.52
C ASP A 133 -8.61 33.90 15.53
N PHE A 134 -7.70 33.10 15.03
CA PHE A 134 -6.28 33.41 14.95
C PHE A 134 -5.89 34.07 13.64
N ILE A 135 -6.62 33.86 12.56
CA ILE A 135 -6.32 34.39 11.23
C ILE A 135 -6.72 35.87 11.16
N PRO A 136 -5.80 36.80 10.77
CA PRO A 136 -6.14 38.23 10.60
C PRO A 136 -7.28 38.45 9.59
N ALA A 137 -8.07 39.52 9.77
CA ALA A 137 -9.31 39.76 9.03
C ALA A 137 -9.11 39.74 7.49
N ASP A 138 -8.05 40.37 6.97
CA ASP A 138 -7.77 40.40 5.53
C ASP A 138 -7.41 39.00 5.01
N ALA A 139 -6.61 38.24 5.79
CA ALA A 139 -6.29 36.87 5.48
C ALA A 139 -7.54 35.94 5.58
N GLN A 140 -8.46 36.18 6.53
CA GLN A 140 -9.75 35.47 6.58
C GLN A 140 -10.59 35.70 5.32
N ALA A 141 -10.66 36.93 4.83
CA ALA A 141 -11.41 37.25 3.61
C ALA A 141 -10.81 36.52 2.39
N ALA A 142 -9.49 36.53 2.26
CA ALA A 142 -8.78 35.80 1.21
C ALA A 142 -8.98 34.28 1.31
N LEU A 143 -8.88 33.70 2.50
CA LEU A 143 -9.13 32.28 2.73
C LEU A 143 -10.58 31.91 2.37
N LYS A 144 -11.56 32.70 2.81
CA LYS A 144 -12.97 32.44 2.51
C LYS A 144 -13.23 32.40 1.01
N ASP A 145 -12.71 33.36 0.26
CA ASP A 145 -12.84 33.42 -1.21
C ASP A 145 -12.22 32.16 -1.87
N LEU A 146 -11.03 31.74 -1.41
CA LEU A 146 -10.39 30.50 -1.87
C LEU A 146 -11.26 29.27 -1.63
N LEU A 147 -11.80 29.12 -0.42
CA LEU A 147 -12.62 27.96 -0.03
C LEU A 147 -13.95 27.93 -0.79
N GLU A 148 -14.62 29.08 -0.92
CA GLU A 148 -15.88 29.17 -1.67
C GLU A 148 -15.73 28.75 -3.13
N LEU A 149 -14.59 29.07 -3.73
CA LEU A 149 -14.29 28.69 -5.09
C LEU A 149 -13.80 27.22 -5.16
N ALA A 150 -13.01 26.76 -4.20
CA ALA A 150 -12.54 25.38 -4.13
C ALA A 150 -13.69 24.36 -4.05
N VAL A 151 -14.81 24.72 -3.40
CA VAL A 151 -16.06 23.91 -3.42
C VAL A 151 -16.47 23.58 -4.87
N GLN A 152 -16.33 24.50 -5.82
CA GLN A 152 -16.64 24.24 -7.23
C GLN A 152 -15.66 23.25 -7.85
N GLY A 153 -14.38 23.29 -7.47
CA GLY A 153 -13.37 22.33 -7.87
C GLY A 153 -13.70 20.92 -7.38
N CYS A 154 -13.99 20.76 -6.08
CA CYS A 154 -14.37 19.49 -5.47
C CYS A 154 -15.66 18.91 -6.07
N LEU A 155 -16.70 19.75 -6.30
CA LEU A 155 -17.96 19.31 -6.93
C LEU A 155 -17.77 18.80 -8.35
N ARG A 156 -16.88 19.43 -9.13
CA ARG A 156 -16.57 19.07 -10.52
C ARG A 156 -15.66 17.86 -10.62
N HIS A 157 -14.85 17.62 -9.60
CA HIS A 157 -14.00 16.43 -9.54
C HIS A 157 -14.85 15.19 -9.28
N LYS A 158 -15.04 14.36 -10.32
CA LYS A 158 -15.83 13.12 -10.25
C LYS A 158 -14.89 11.95 -10.01
N VAL A 159 -14.90 11.43 -8.79
CA VAL A 159 -14.01 10.36 -8.33
C VAL A 159 -14.76 9.03 -8.27
N GLN A 160 -14.11 7.95 -8.69
CA GLN A 160 -14.62 6.59 -8.51
C GLN A 160 -14.27 6.08 -7.10
N SER A 161 -15.14 5.29 -6.50
CA SER A 161 -14.90 4.71 -5.15
C SER A 161 -13.68 3.77 -5.09
N SER A 162 -13.25 3.21 -6.23
CA SER A 162 -12.02 2.42 -6.32
C SER A 162 -10.73 3.25 -6.20
N TYR A 163 -10.80 4.57 -6.34
CA TYR A 163 -9.69 5.48 -6.07
C TYR A 163 -9.80 5.98 -4.64
N SER A 164 -9.49 5.10 -3.68
CA SER A 164 -9.87 5.22 -2.27
C SER A 164 -9.49 6.55 -1.65
N ASN A 165 -8.21 6.92 -1.74
CA ASN A 165 -7.69 8.13 -1.10
C ASN A 165 -8.38 9.40 -1.60
N ILE A 166 -8.57 9.55 -2.91
CA ILE A 166 -9.23 10.73 -3.47
C ILE A 166 -10.75 10.69 -3.21
N ALA A 167 -11.36 9.51 -3.24
CA ALA A 167 -12.80 9.39 -2.94
C ALA A 167 -13.13 9.82 -1.51
N ILE A 168 -12.30 9.42 -0.54
CA ILE A 168 -12.43 9.80 0.88
C ILE A 168 -12.17 11.30 1.05
N MET A 169 -11.04 11.82 0.52
CA MET A 169 -10.71 13.26 0.61
C MET A 169 -11.79 14.13 0.00
N ASN A 170 -12.21 13.83 -1.23
CA ASN A 170 -13.21 14.62 -1.94
C ASN A 170 -14.56 14.63 -1.21
N ALA A 171 -15.01 13.48 -0.68
CA ALA A 171 -16.21 13.42 0.15
C ALA A 171 -16.04 14.24 1.42
N GLY A 172 -14.88 14.12 2.09
CA GLY A 172 -14.55 14.87 3.31
C GLY A 172 -14.52 16.37 3.08
N ASP A 173 -13.85 16.84 2.04
CA ASP A 173 -13.78 18.26 1.70
C ASP A 173 -15.16 18.86 1.43
N LEU A 174 -16.01 18.17 0.67
CA LEU A 174 -17.37 18.59 0.40
C LEU A 174 -18.22 18.67 1.68
N ILE A 175 -18.08 17.67 2.57
CA ILE A 175 -18.81 17.68 3.85
C ILE A 175 -18.33 18.86 4.70
N LEU A 176 -17.04 18.91 4.99
CA LEU A 176 -16.47 19.86 5.94
C LEU A 176 -16.59 21.31 5.44
N LEU A 177 -16.30 21.56 4.17
CA LEU A 177 -16.48 22.91 3.59
C LEU A 177 -17.95 23.28 3.46
N GLY A 178 -18.81 22.34 3.05
CA GLY A 178 -20.27 22.57 2.95
C GLY A 178 -20.89 22.97 4.28
N GLU A 179 -20.53 22.28 5.36
CA GLU A 179 -21.00 22.58 6.72
C GLU A 179 -20.39 23.89 7.25
N ALA A 180 -19.07 24.07 7.10
CA ALA A 180 -18.36 25.23 7.62
C ALA A 180 -18.73 26.56 6.92
N LEU A 181 -19.08 26.51 5.62
CA LEU A 181 -19.48 27.67 4.82
C LEU A 181 -21.01 27.87 4.76
N GLY A 182 -21.80 27.04 5.47
CA GLY A 182 -23.26 27.11 5.47
C GLY A 182 -23.88 26.80 4.10
N LYS A 183 -23.29 25.87 3.34
CA LYS A 183 -23.77 25.41 2.02
C LYS A 183 -24.29 23.97 2.10
N PRO A 184 -25.51 23.75 2.61
CA PRO A 184 -26.00 22.39 2.90
C PRO A 184 -26.04 21.47 1.68
N TYR A 185 -26.31 21.97 0.48
CA TYR A 185 -26.31 21.18 -0.76
C TYR A 185 -24.93 20.61 -1.09
N VAL A 186 -23.85 21.29 -0.67
CA VAL A 186 -22.46 20.79 -0.85
C VAL A 186 -22.20 19.65 0.13
N ALA A 187 -22.58 19.83 1.38
CA ALA A 187 -22.48 18.78 2.40
C ALA A 187 -23.32 17.54 2.03
N ASP A 188 -24.53 17.73 1.50
CA ASP A 188 -25.39 16.64 1.00
C ASP A 188 -24.71 15.81 -0.07
N GLU A 189 -24.08 16.46 -1.06
CA GLU A 189 -23.29 15.75 -2.09
C GLU A 189 -22.10 15.00 -1.47
N GLY A 190 -21.39 15.62 -0.51
CA GLY A 190 -20.29 14.98 0.20
C GLY A 190 -20.74 13.72 0.94
N TYR A 191 -21.82 13.77 1.71
CA TYR A 191 -22.37 12.60 2.40
C TYR A 191 -22.86 11.52 1.42
N ALA A 192 -23.42 11.89 0.28
CA ALA A 192 -23.79 10.93 -0.75
C ALA A 192 -22.56 10.20 -1.34
N ARG A 193 -21.44 10.93 -1.53
CA ARG A 193 -20.17 10.32 -1.98
C ARG A 193 -19.57 9.41 -0.91
N LEU A 194 -19.62 9.80 0.36
CA LEU A 194 -19.17 8.96 1.47
C LEU A 194 -19.98 7.66 1.56
N ASP A 195 -21.31 7.74 1.47
CA ASP A 195 -22.19 6.56 1.47
C ASP A 195 -21.88 5.64 0.28
N LYS A 196 -21.64 6.21 -0.91
CA LYS A 196 -21.24 5.44 -2.09
C LYS A 196 -19.91 4.72 -1.88
N PHE A 197 -18.91 5.39 -1.30
CA PHE A 197 -17.62 4.79 -0.97
C PHE A 197 -17.78 3.68 0.08
N PHE A 198 -18.55 3.92 1.13
CA PHE A 198 -18.82 2.94 2.19
C PHE A 198 -19.45 1.67 1.62
N ARG A 199 -20.50 1.80 0.80
CA ARG A 199 -21.14 0.64 0.13
C ARG A 199 -20.22 -0.09 -0.84
N TYR A 200 -19.37 0.66 -1.55
CA TYR A 200 -18.36 0.06 -2.41
C TYR A 200 -17.39 -0.80 -1.57
N THR A 201 -16.89 -0.27 -0.47
CA THR A 201 -15.98 -0.99 0.43
C THR A 201 -16.63 -2.23 1.04
N GLN A 202 -17.93 -2.16 1.40
CA GLN A 202 -18.69 -3.33 1.86
C GLN A 202 -18.75 -4.45 0.82
N ALA A 203 -18.84 -4.10 -0.46
CA ALA A 203 -18.99 -5.07 -1.55
C ALA A 203 -17.65 -5.56 -2.12
N ALA A 204 -16.64 -4.70 -2.15
CA ALA A 204 -15.41 -4.89 -2.91
C ALA A 204 -14.14 -4.94 -2.04
N GLY A 205 -14.21 -4.55 -0.77
CA GLY A 205 -13.04 -4.38 0.08
C GLY A 205 -12.30 -3.07 -0.17
N ILE A 206 -11.09 -2.96 0.40
CA ILE A 206 -10.21 -1.79 0.26
C ILE A 206 -9.48 -1.93 -1.07
N HIS A 207 -9.83 -1.09 -2.04
CA HIS A 207 -9.29 -1.22 -3.41
C HIS A 207 -7.80 -0.87 -3.50
N GLU A 208 -7.37 0.21 -2.87
CA GLU A 208 -5.94 0.55 -2.72
C GLU A 208 -5.38 -0.17 -1.47
N PHE A 209 -5.39 -1.52 -1.53
CA PHE A 209 -5.03 -2.39 -0.41
C PHE A 209 -3.59 -2.18 0.05
N ASP A 210 -3.38 -2.19 1.37
CA ASP A 210 -2.08 -2.09 2.06
C ASP A 210 -1.12 -1.05 1.45
N SER A 211 -1.65 0.04 0.91
CA SER A 211 -0.80 1.09 0.36
C SER A 211 -0.01 1.77 1.49
N PRO A 212 1.31 1.69 1.52
CA PRO A 212 2.10 2.33 2.57
C PRO A 212 1.99 3.86 2.52
N THR A 213 1.62 4.41 1.36
CA THR A 213 1.40 5.85 1.18
C THR A 213 -0.05 6.23 1.41
N TYR A 214 -0.99 5.58 0.71
CA TYR A 214 -2.36 6.09 0.67
C TYR A 214 -3.24 5.61 1.82
N THR A 215 -2.90 4.49 2.48
CA THR A 215 -3.62 4.11 3.71
C THR A 215 -3.52 5.18 4.79
N GLY A 216 -2.36 5.86 4.94
CA GLY A 216 -2.23 7.00 5.85
C GLY A 216 -3.15 8.17 5.45
N VAL A 217 -3.18 8.50 4.15
CA VAL A 217 -4.08 9.55 3.61
C VAL A 217 -5.56 9.21 3.83
N ASP A 218 -5.94 7.93 3.70
CA ASP A 218 -7.30 7.45 3.97
C ASP A 218 -7.67 7.64 5.43
N LEU A 219 -6.76 7.29 6.35
CA LEU A 219 -6.96 7.46 7.79
C LEU A 219 -7.09 8.93 8.18
N ASP A 220 -6.23 9.81 7.64
CA ASP A 220 -6.33 11.26 7.80
C ASP A 220 -7.75 11.77 7.45
N GLY A 221 -8.21 11.43 6.24
CA GLY A 221 -9.52 11.89 5.73
C GLY A 221 -10.69 11.35 6.56
N LEU A 222 -10.66 10.07 6.92
CA LEU A 222 -11.68 9.42 7.75
C LEU A 222 -11.65 9.96 9.19
N GLY A 223 -10.46 10.23 9.74
CA GLY A 223 -10.29 10.82 11.07
C GLY A 223 -10.92 12.21 11.16
N MET A 224 -10.67 13.06 10.16
CA MET A 224 -11.28 14.38 10.06
C MET A 224 -12.82 14.31 9.95
N LEU A 225 -13.35 13.38 9.15
CA LEU A 225 -14.80 13.16 9.03
C LEU A 225 -15.45 12.69 10.34
N GLU A 226 -14.79 11.76 11.04
CA GLU A 226 -15.26 11.28 12.35
C GLU A 226 -15.26 12.40 13.39
N ALA A 227 -14.23 13.26 13.38
CA ALA A 227 -14.08 14.32 14.35
C ALA A 227 -15.00 15.53 14.11
N TYR A 228 -15.17 15.96 12.86
CA TYR A 228 -15.76 17.25 12.51
C TYR A 228 -17.07 17.18 11.73
N GLY A 229 -17.42 16.05 11.09
CA GLY A 229 -18.68 15.90 10.39
C GLY A 229 -19.87 16.07 11.35
N GLN A 230 -20.92 16.79 10.95
CA GLN A 230 -22.05 17.08 11.82
C GLN A 230 -23.08 15.93 11.85
N ARG A 231 -23.24 15.17 10.75
CA ARG A 231 -24.25 14.10 10.69
C ARG A 231 -23.76 12.83 11.37
N ALA A 232 -24.55 12.34 12.33
CA ALA A 232 -24.24 11.13 13.08
C ALA A 232 -23.98 9.90 12.18
N THR A 233 -24.79 9.71 11.13
CA THR A 233 -24.61 8.60 10.17
C THR A 233 -23.28 8.68 9.43
N GLY A 234 -22.87 9.87 8.99
CA GLY A 234 -21.58 10.06 8.30
C GLY A 234 -20.38 9.79 9.22
N ARG A 235 -20.43 10.31 10.47
CA ARG A 235 -19.40 10.01 11.47
C ARG A 235 -19.30 8.52 11.77
N ALA A 236 -20.44 7.86 11.86
CA ALA A 236 -20.49 6.45 12.13
C ALA A 236 -19.93 5.63 10.95
N GLN A 237 -20.20 6.00 9.69
CA GLN A 237 -19.55 5.38 8.51
C GLN A 237 -18.03 5.59 8.52
N ALA A 238 -17.57 6.81 8.79
CA ALA A 238 -16.15 7.11 8.90
C ALA A 238 -15.48 6.27 10.00
N ARG A 239 -16.13 6.13 11.16
CA ARG A 239 -15.67 5.30 12.27
C ARG A 239 -15.52 3.82 11.92
N ALA A 240 -16.50 3.24 11.23
CA ALA A 240 -16.44 1.84 10.81
C ALA A 240 -15.33 1.61 9.79
N LEU A 241 -15.12 2.57 8.88
CA LEU A 241 -14.00 2.51 7.94
C LEU A 241 -12.66 2.63 8.67
N LEU A 242 -12.51 3.55 9.64
CA LEU A 242 -11.31 3.63 10.49
C LEU A 242 -11.03 2.30 11.19
N GLU A 243 -12.04 1.67 11.79
CA GLU A 243 -11.89 0.37 12.44
C GLU A 243 -11.47 -0.72 11.45
N LEU A 244 -12.03 -0.73 10.24
CA LEU A 244 -11.65 -1.67 9.18
C LEU A 244 -10.19 -1.48 8.76
N PHE A 245 -9.77 -0.25 8.44
CA PHE A 245 -8.41 0.05 7.99
C PHE A 245 -7.38 -0.27 9.08
N TRP A 246 -7.64 0.13 10.32
CA TRP A 246 -6.73 -0.19 11.43
C TRP A 246 -6.69 -1.69 11.76
N THR A 247 -7.80 -2.41 11.57
CA THR A 247 -7.80 -3.88 11.71
C THR A 247 -6.94 -4.51 10.61
N ASP A 248 -7.05 -4.04 9.37
CA ASP A 248 -6.22 -4.50 8.26
C ASP A 248 -4.73 -4.22 8.53
N ILE A 249 -4.39 -3.01 8.96
CA ILE A 249 -3.03 -2.67 9.40
C ILE A 249 -2.56 -3.61 10.51
N ALA A 250 -3.35 -3.83 11.56
CA ALA A 250 -2.99 -4.68 12.68
C ALA A 250 -2.69 -6.12 12.26
N LEU A 251 -3.47 -6.65 11.34
CA LEU A 251 -3.30 -8.00 10.82
C LEU A 251 -2.04 -8.13 9.97
N ASN A 252 -1.74 -7.14 9.14
CA ASN A 252 -0.58 -7.15 8.23
C ASN A 252 0.69 -6.56 8.86
N TRP A 253 0.59 -5.92 10.02
CA TRP A 253 1.77 -5.43 10.74
C TRP A 253 2.68 -6.59 11.16
N PHE A 254 3.97 -6.48 10.81
CA PHE A 254 4.98 -7.46 11.16
C PHE A 254 5.97 -6.86 12.18
N PRO A 255 5.72 -7.03 13.49
CA PRO A 255 6.53 -6.42 14.55
C PRO A 255 8.03 -6.74 14.44
N PRO A 256 8.46 -7.96 14.03
CA PRO A 256 9.88 -8.27 13.92
C PRO A 256 10.64 -7.43 12.88
N ALA A 257 9.94 -6.78 11.95
CA ALA A 257 10.51 -5.87 10.96
C ALA A 257 10.03 -4.42 11.12
N GLN A 258 9.11 -4.16 12.05
CA GLN A 258 8.49 -2.84 12.29
C GLN A 258 7.93 -2.20 11.01
N LYS A 259 7.24 -2.98 10.18
CA LYS A 259 6.64 -2.53 8.93
C LYS A 259 5.33 -3.23 8.61
N LEU A 260 4.53 -2.61 7.75
CA LEU A 260 3.40 -3.24 7.09
C LEU A 260 3.97 -4.24 6.08
N ALA A 261 3.71 -5.53 6.29
CA ALA A 261 4.20 -6.61 5.45
C ALA A 261 3.11 -7.07 4.47
N GLY A 262 3.51 -7.86 3.49
CA GLY A 262 2.60 -8.44 2.50
C GLY A 262 2.55 -7.67 1.18
N PRO A 263 1.67 -8.11 0.26
CA PRO A 263 1.48 -7.46 -1.03
C PRO A 263 0.88 -6.08 -0.84
N GLN A 264 1.32 -5.13 -1.63
CA GLN A 264 0.95 -3.72 -1.52
C GLN A 264 0.52 -3.15 -2.86
N SER A 265 -0.52 -2.32 -2.87
CA SER A 265 -0.88 -1.46 -3.99
C SER A 265 -0.25 -0.08 -3.84
N ARG A 266 -0.19 0.70 -4.91
CA ARG A 266 0.29 2.08 -4.90
C ARG A 266 1.60 2.25 -4.13
N THR A 267 2.57 1.38 -4.42
CA THR A 267 3.86 1.33 -3.74
C THR A 267 4.84 2.29 -4.39
N TYR A 268 5.50 3.13 -3.59
CA TYR A 268 6.50 4.10 -4.02
C TYR A 268 7.90 3.81 -3.46
N ASP A 269 7.99 3.01 -2.41
CA ASP A 269 9.25 2.49 -1.87
C ASP A 269 9.27 0.95 -2.04
N TYR A 270 9.78 0.49 -3.18
CA TYR A 270 9.83 -0.94 -3.49
C TYR A 270 10.78 -1.70 -2.57
N LEU A 271 11.90 -1.09 -2.16
CA LEU A 271 12.91 -1.76 -1.34
C LEU A 271 12.41 -2.09 0.07
N HIS A 272 11.66 -1.18 0.70
CA HIS A 272 11.32 -1.31 2.11
C HIS A 272 9.81 -1.37 2.37
N GLY A 273 8.99 -0.86 1.44
CA GLY A 273 7.53 -0.80 1.59
C GLY A 273 7.07 0.23 2.61
N LEU A 274 7.75 1.39 2.67
CA LEU A 274 7.46 2.48 3.60
C LEU A 274 6.73 3.63 2.90
N GLY A 275 6.01 4.46 3.66
CA GLY A 275 5.28 5.60 3.12
C GLY A 275 4.61 6.48 4.18
N GLU A 276 3.63 7.29 3.77
CA GLU A 276 2.93 8.24 4.66
C GLU A 276 2.17 7.58 5.82
N LEU A 277 1.84 6.29 5.73
CA LEU A 277 1.24 5.51 6.84
C LEU A 277 2.09 5.59 8.12
N ASP A 278 3.41 5.78 7.99
CA ASP A 278 4.31 5.91 9.12
C ASP A 278 3.95 7.07 10.06
N GLN A 279 3.32 8.12 9.53
CA GLN A 279 2.86 9.27 10.31
C GLN A 279 1.75 8.83 11.29
N GLU A 280 0.79 8.06 10.80
CA GLU A 280 -0.29 7.49 11.60
C GLU A 280 0.22 6.46 12.62
N LEU A 281 1.17 5.59 12.21
CA LEU A 281 1.77 4.61 13.09
C LEU A 281 2.57 5.27 14.23
N ALA A 282 3.29 6.35 13.93
CA ALA A 282 4.02 7.12 14.93
C ALA A 282 3.06 7.84 15.89
N GLN A 283 2.01 8.49 15.39
CA GLN A 283 1.00 9.18 16.20
C GLN A 283 0.26 8.22 17.13
N ASN A 284 0.05 6.98 16.73
CA ASN A 284 -0.64 5.97 17.52
C ASN A 284 0.30 5.06 18.33
N GLY A 285 1.60 5.39 18.41
CA GLY A 285 2.58 4.70 19.26
C GLY A 285 3.05 3.33 18.73
N TRP A 286 2.76 3.01 17.45
CA TRP A 286 3.23 1.77 16.82
C TRP A 286 4.68 1.87 16.34
N LEU A 287 5.13 3.10 16.05
CA LEU A 287 6.53 3.43 15.74
C LEU A 287 7.06 4.38 16.79
N GLY A 288 8.19 3.99 17.42
CA GLY A 288 8.89 4.84 18.37
C GLY A 288 9.87 5.81 17.70
N GLY A 289 10.13 6.95 18.38
CA GLY A 289 11.26 7.83 18.06
C GLY A 289 11.11 8.75 16.85
N GLN A 290 9.99 8.75 16.15
CA GLN A 290 9.72 9.66 15.03
C GLN A 290 8.60 10.63 15.41
N LEU A 291 8.84 11.94 15.22
CA LEU A 291 7.77 12.94 15.24
C LEU A 291 7.08 12.94 13.88
N PRO A 292 5.74 12.90 13.83
CA PRO A 292 5.01 13.15 12.60
C PRO A 292 5.43 14.47 11.94
N THR A 293 5.49 14.47 10.62
CA THR A 293 5.81 15.64 9.82
C THR A 293 4.59 16.26 9.15
N VAL A 294 3.39 15.80 9.53
CA VAL A 294 2.09 16.32 9.12
C VAL A 294 1.17 16.38 10.33
N LEU A 295 0.16 17.24 10.28
CA LEU A 295 -0.77 17.45 11.40
C LEU A 295 -2.00 16.54 11.37
N TYR A 296 -2.36 16.02 10.21
CA TYR A 296 -3.60 15.30 9.99
C TYR A 296 -3.83 14.10 10.91
N PRO A 297 -2.82 13.28 11.27
CA PRO A 297 -3.00 12.20 12.23
C PRO A 297 -3.47 12.64 13.63
N THR A 298 -3.29 13.92 13.97
CA THR A 298 -3.75 14.46 15.26
C THR A 298 -5.23 14.90 15.25
N GLU A 299 -5.87 14.91 14.10
CA GLU A 299 -7.23 15.44 13.92
C GLU A 299 -8.33 14.41 14.18
N THR A 300 -7.99 13.14 14.32
CA THR A 300 -8.96 12.08 14.67
C THR A 300 -9.25 12.09 16.18
N ARG A 301 -10.49 11.78 16.56
CA ARG A 301 -10.88 11.49 17.96
C ARG A 301 -10.87 10.01 18.26
N TRP A 302 -10.94 9.20 17.22
CA TRP A 302 -10.89 7.76 17.35
C TRP A 302 -9.46 7.26 17.17
N HIS A 303 -9.01 6.43 18.09
CA HIS A 303 -7.70 5.79 18.03
C HIS A 303 -7.86 4.26 18.09
N PRO A 304 -6.98 3.50 17.43
CA PRO A 304 -7.02 2.05 17.51
C PRO A 304 -6.81 1.60 18.96
N PRO A 305 -7.71 0.75 19.51
CA PRO A 305 -7.56 0.25 20.87
C PRO A 305 -6.29 -0.60 20.98
N GLN A 306 -5.68 -0.61 22.16
CA GLN A 306 -4.45 -1.41 22.41
C GLN A 306 -4.62 -2.90 22.09
N THR A 307 -5.83 -3.43 22.15
CA THR A 307 -6.14 -4.81 21.75
C THR A 307 -5.88 -5.07 20.28
N MET A 308 -5.93 -4.06 19.40
CA MET A 308 -5.57 -4.21 17.98
C MET A 308 -4.07 -4.48 17.81
N SER A 309 -3.21 -3.79 18.54
CA SER A 309 -1.77 -4.05 18.46
C SER A 309 -1.41 -5.46 18.93
N ALA A 310 -2.17 -6.03 19.85
CA ALA A 310 -1.98 -7.41 20.30
C ALA A 310 -2.27 -8.44 19.19
N LEU A 311 -3.12 -8.13 18.21
CA LEU A 311 -3.37 -9.00 17.05
C LEU A 311 -2.09 -9.21 16.24
N SER A 312 -1.25 -8.19 16.13
CA SER A 312 0.00 -8.26 15.35
C SER A 312 1.05 -9.21 15.95
N GLY A 313 0.95 -9.51 17.24
CA GLY A 313 1.82 -10.47 17.94
C GLY A 313 1.40 -11.94 17.84
N GLN A 314 0.22 -12.23 17.27
CA GLN A 314 -0.28 -13.59 17.14
C GLN A 314 0.26 -14.24 15.86
N PHE A 315 0.73 -15.49 15.96
CA PHE A 315 1.21 -16.28 14.81
C PHE A 315 0.76 -17.74 14.93
N PRO A 316 0.50 -18.45 13.83
CA PRO A 316 0.46 -17.94 12.46
C PRO A 316 -0.79 -17.11 12.18
N ARG A 317 -0.70 -16.18 11.23
CA ARG A 317 -1.84 -15.47 10.67
C ARG A 317 -1.96 -15.78 9.19
N LEU A 318 -3.12 -16.24 8.76
CA LEU A 318 -3.50 -16.33 7.35
C LEU A 318 -4.56 -15.27 7.09
N ILE A 319 -4.20 -14.26 6.33
CA ILE A 319 -5.07 -13.15 5.98
C ILE A 319 -5.49 -13.31 4.52
N ARG A 320 -6.78 -13.16 4.24
CA ARG A 320 -7.34 -13.16 2.90
C ARG A 320 -8.26 -11.96 2.76
N GLN A 321 -8.19 -11.29 1.62
CA GLN A 321 -8.90 -10.04 1.43
C GLN A 321 -9.26 -9.83 -0.04
N SER A 322 -10.51 -9.42 -0.29
CA SER A 322 -10.88 -8.87 -1.59
C SER A 322 -10.48 -7.38 -1.67
N TRP A 323 -10.12 -6.93 -2.87
CA TRP A 323 -9.74 -5.53 -3.11
C TRP A 323 -10.39 -4.98 -4.38
N GLY A 324 -11.47 -5.58 -4.83
CA GLY A 324 -12.20 -5.12 -6.01
C GLY A 324 -13.42 -5.98 -6.30
N THR A 325 -14.11 -5.63 -7.38
CA THR A 325 -15.37 -6.29 -7.79
C THR A 325 -15.16 -7.56 -8.63
N ASN A 326 -13.96 -7.77 -9.17
CA ASN A 326 -13.59 -8.99 -9.88
C ASN A 326 -13.17 -10.07 -8.87
N GLU A 327 -13.58 -11.32 -9.10
CA GLU A 327 -13.27 -12.45 -8.22
C GLU A 327 -11.77 -12.67 -7.98
N CYS A 328 -10.94 -12.36 -8.98
CA CYS A 328 -9.49 -12.45 -8.88
C CYS A 328 -8.83 -11.25 -8.21
N GLN A 329 -9.57 -10.17 -7.92
CA GLN A 329 -9.06 -9.05 -7.14
C GLN A 329 -9.04 -9.40 -5.65
N SER A 330 -8.12 -10.27 -5.30
CA SER A 330 -7.91 -10.75 -3.93
C SER A 330 -6.44 -10.88 -3.62
N ARG A 331 -6.12 -10.83 -2.33
CA ARG A 331 -4.78 -11.09 -1.82
C ARG A 331 -4.79 -12.13 -0.71
N THR A 332 -3.68 -12.82 -0.57
CA THR A 332 -3.41 -13.77 0.53
C THR A 332 -2.09 -13.39 1.17
N HIS A 333 -2.05 -13.34 2.49
CA HIS A 333 -0.84 -13.07 3.25
C HIS A 333 -0.72 -14.04 4.42
N TYR A 334 0.38 -14.76 4.49
CA TYR A 334 0.68 -15.72 5.55
C TYR A 334 1.88 -15.23 6.36
N LEU A 335 1.65 -14.96 7.64
CA LEU A 335 2.66 -14.46 8.57
C LEU A 335 3.01 -15.53 9.58
N LEU A 336 4.31 -15.77 9.69
CA LEU A 336 4.96 -16.62 10.68
C LEU A 336 5.82 -15.74 11.61
N PRO A 337 6.32 -16.25 12.74
CA PRO A 337 7.08 -15.42 13.69
C PRO A 337 8.34 -14.78 13.11
N ASP A 338 8.95 -15.38 12.10
CA ASP A 338 10.26 -14.99 11.56
C ASP A 338 10.29 -14.83 10.02
N ILE A 339 9.15 -14.98 9.35
CA ILE A 339 9.04 -14.76 7.90
C ILE A 339 7.58 -14.57 7.51
N THR A 340 7.34 -13.81 6.44
CA THR A 340 6.01 -13.70 5.84
C THR A 340 6.05 -14.09 4.36
N LEU A 341 4.91 -14.45 3.79
CA LEU A 341 4.72 -14.67 2.36
C LEU A 341 3.36 -14.13 1.95
N GLY A 342 3.36 -13.24 0.98
CA GLY A 342 2.12 -12.67 0.46
C GLY A 342 2.06 -12.61 -1.05
N SER A 343 0.85 -12.82 -1.60
CA SER A 343 0.58 -12.75 -3.04
C SER A 343 -0.77 -12.13 -3.35
N THR A 344 -0.90 -11.54 -4.54
CA THR A 344 -2.18 -11.09 -5.11
C THR A 344 -2.55 -11.94 -6.32
N ALA A 345 -3.81 -12.36 -6.41
CA ALA A 345 -4.30 -13.17 -7.54
C ALA A 345 -4.44 -12.36 -8.84
N ALA A 346 -4.40 -11.03 -8.77
CA ALA A 346 -4.35 -10.13 -9.93
C ALA A 346 -3.47 -8.92 -9.62
N SER A 347 -2.87 -8.29 -10.64
CA SER A 347 -2.17 -7.01 -10.49
C SER A 347 -3.16 -5.88 -10.25
N TYR A 348 -2.75 -4.91 -9.45
CA TYR A 348 -3.45 -3.63 -9.30
C TYR A 348 -3.41 -2.81 -10.60
N GLY A 349 -2.41 -3.03 -11.44
CA GLY A 349 -2.20 -2.39 -12.74
C GLY A 349 -1.07 -1.38 -12.74
N GLY A 350 -0.47 -1.18 -13.93
CA GLY A 350 0.61 -0.22 -14.15
C GLY A 350 1.84 -0.41 -13.29
N TRP A 351 2.07 -1.60 -12.76
CA TRP A 351 3.17 -1.90 -11.83
C TRP A 351 3.23 -0.95 -10.62
N MET A 352 2.07 -0.45 -10.21
CA MET A 352 1.93 0.33 -8.98
C MET A 352 1.75 -0.56 -7.75
N ASP A 353 2.02 -1.84 -7.87
CA ASP A 353 1.87 -2.84 -6.82
C ASP A 353 3.14 -3.67 -6.63
N MET A 354 3.19 -4.32 -5.47
CA MET A 354 4.10 -5.44 -5.18
C MET A 354 3.27 -6.71 -5.00
N PRO A 355 3.08 -7.51 -6.06
CA PRO A 355 2.11 -8.59 -6.04
C PRO A 355 2.61 -9.88 -5.38
N LEU A 356 3.90 -10.02 -5.10
CA LEU A 356 4.52 -11.19 -4.48
C LEU A 356 5.66 -10.77 -3.58
N THR A 357 5.49 -10.92 -2.26
CA THR A 357 6.38 -10.36 -1.25
C THR A 357 6.76 -11.34 -0.15
N VAL A 358 7.94 -11.13 0.42
CA VAL A 358 8.44 -11.82 1.62
C VAL A 358 9.12 -10.81 2.52
N ASP A 359 8.83 -10.83 3.82
CA ASP A 359 9.48 -10.00 4.81
C ASP A 359 10.14 -10.86 5.90
N TRP A 360 11.28 -10.39 6.42
CA TRP A 360 12.07 -11.01 7.48
C TRP A 360 12.24 -10.07 8.66
N PRO A 361 12.56 -10.59 9.85
CA PRO A 361 13.00 -9.78 10.98
C PRO A 361 14.20 -8.89 10.62
N GLY A 362 14.22 -7.70 11.18
CA GLY A 362 15.32 -6.76 10.98
C GLY A 362 14.92 -5.32 11.20
N ASP A 363 15.81 -4.41 10.83
CA ASP A 363 15.50 -2.99 10.78
C ASP A 363 14.41 -2.73 9.72
N ARG A 364 13.56 -1.74 9.96
CA ARG A 364 12.46 -1.38 9.05
C ARG A 364 12.95 -0.93 7.66
N HIS A 365 14.19 -0.45 7.55
CA HIS A 365 14.86 -0.11 6.30
C HIS A 365 15.62 -1.29 5.68
N SER A 366 15.47 -2.50 6.22
CA SER A 366 15.99 -3.70 5.57
C SER A 366 15.21 -3.99 4.28
N VAL A 367 15.95 -4.38 3.24
CA VAL A 367 15.37 -4.78 1.96
C VAL A 367 14.43 -5.97 2.16
N ARG A 368 13.24 -5.89 1.58
CA ARG A 368 12.25 -6.98 1.54
C ARG A 368 12.44 -7.85 0.31
N GLY A 369 11.84 -9.04 0.30
CA GLY A 369 11.68 -9.84 -0.90
C GLY A 369 10.48 -9.35 -1.71
N TYR A 370 10.67 -9.09 -3.03
CA TYR A 370 9.55 -8.70 -3.88
C TYR A 370 9.78 -9.00 -5.35
N PHE A 371 8.68 -9.25 -6.05
CA PHE A 371 8.68 -9.38 -7.51
C PHE A 371 8.57 -8.00 -8.16
N ILE A 372 9.39 -7.78 -9.22
CA ILE A 372 9.31 -6.59 -10.06
C ILE A 372 9.73 -6.92 -11.50
N ALA A 373 8.94 -6.50 -12.49
CA ALA A 373 9.34 -6.54 -13.88
C ALA A 373 10.12 -5.27 -14.26
N ASP A 374 11.07 -5.42 -15.14
CA ASP A 374 11.93 -4.34 -15.60
C ASP A 374 12.09 -4.35 -17.12
N GLY A 375 11.93 -3.17 -17.72
CA GLY A 375 12.10 -2.93 -19.15
C GLY A 375 13.03 -1.75 -19.45
N ARG A 376 13.62 -1.11 -18.42
CA ARG A 376 14.41 0.12 -18.57
C ARG A 376 15.68 0.17 -17.72
N ASN A 377 16.20 -0.98 -17.30
CA ASN A 377 17.34 -1.08 -16.39
C ASN A 377 17.11 -0.43 -15.02
N ASP A 378 15.89 -0.60 -14.47
CA ASP A 378 15.52 -0.22 -13.12
C ASP A 378 15.02 -1.44 -12.32
N PRO A 379 15.85 -2.45 -12.11
CA PRO A 379 15.46 -3.73 -11.55
C PRO A 379 15.01 -3.66 -10.08
N TYR A 380 15.26 -2.55 -9.41
CA TYR A 380 14.87 -2.31 -8.02
C TYR A 380 13.73 -1.30 -7.88
N GLY A 381 13.27 -0.68 -8.97
CA GLY A 381 12.21 0.32 -8.94
C GLY A 381 12.62 1.62 -8.25
N GLN A 382 13.83 2.13 -8.52
CA GLN A 382 14.38 3.32 -7.87
C GLN A 382 14.32 4.59 -8.72
N ILE A 383 14.03 4.47 -10.01
CA ILE A 383 13.90 5.64 -10.88
C ILE A 383 12.58 6.35 -10.60
N LYS A 384 12.68 7.61 -10.19
CA LYS A 384 11.54 8.51 -9.98
C LYS A 384 11.39 9.44 -11.16
N VAL A 385 10.16 9.61 -11.63
CA VAL A 385 9.83 10.63 -12.63
C VAL A 385 9.44 11.94 -11.96
N SER A 386 9.32 13.02 -12.75
CA SER A 386 8.90 14.32 -12.26
C SER A 386 7.54 14.26 -11.55
N ALA A 387 7.32 15.16 -10.61
CA ALA A 387 6.08 15.29 -9.82
C ALA A 387 5.81 14.14 -8.81
N GLY A 388 6.85 13.40 -8.41
CA GLY A 388 6.72 12.36 -7.38
C GLY A 388 6.15 11.03 -7.86
N ALA A 389 5.68 10.95 -9.11
CA ALA A 389 5.26 9.69 -9.71
C ALA A 389 6.46 8.77 -9.90
N HIS A 390 6.24 7.47 -9.74
CA HIS A 390 7.23 6.45 -9.95
C HIS A 390 7.23 6.03 -11.42
N GLU A 391 8.41 5.86 -12.03
CA GLU A 391 8.49 5.42 -13.42
C GLU A 391 7.80 4.07 -13.62
N LYS A 392 7.83 3.19 -12.63
CA LYS A 392 7.16 1.89 -12.67
C LYS A 392 5.66 1.96 -12.92
N ALA A 393 4.98 3.03 -12.52
CA ALA A 393 3.57 3.24 -12.81
C ALA A 393 3.24 3.32 -14.31
N PHE A 394 4.22 3.62 -15.16
CA PHE A 394 4.06 3.88 -16.59
C PHE A 394 4.95 3.01 -17.48
N HIS A 395 5.62 2.03 -16.90
CA HIS A 395 6.72 1.32 -17.53
C HIS A 395 6.28 0.09 -18.32
N LEU A 396 5.58 -0.81 -17.66
CA LEU A 396 5.03 -2.05 -18.19
C LEU A 396 3.67 -2.31 -17.58
N ASP A 397 2.81 -3.01 -18.27
CA ASP A 397 1.53 -3.50 -17.74
C ASP A 397 1.27 -4.95 -18.20
N PRO A 398 2.13 -5.90 -17.81
CA PRO A 398 1.94 -7.29 -18.20
C PRO A 398 0.81 -7.93 -17.41
N PHE A 399 0.36 -9.08 -17.90
CA PHE A 399 -0.54 -9.94 -17.18
C PHE A 399 0.18 -10.54 -15.96
N TRP A 400 -0.50 -10.51 -14.82
CA TRP A 400 -0.06 -11.14 -13.58
C TRP A 400 -1.19 -11.96 -12.97
N THR A 401 -0.84 -13.14 -12.43
CA THR A 401 -1.71 -13.91 -11.54
C THR A 401 -0.89 -14.71 -10.54
N ALA A 402 -1.49 -15.01 -9.38
CA ALA A 402 -0.87 -15.86 -8.37
C ALA A 402 -1.90 -16.73 -7.65
N ALA A 403 -1.42 -17.84 -7.11
CA ALA A 403 -2.15 -18.71 -6.20
C ALA A 403 -1.27 -19.01 -4.98
N GLN A 404 -1.86 -19.00 -3.78
CA GLN A 404 -1.12 -19.25 -2.54
C GLN A 404 -1.90 -20.16 -1.59
N ARG A 405 -1.17 -21.08 -0.97
CA ARG A 405 -1.65 -21.87 0.16
C ARG A 405 -0.62 -21.78 1.28
N ASN A 406 -0.98 -21.09 2.36
CA ASN A 406 -0.08 -20.83 3.49
C ASN A 406 1.31 -20.37 3.04
N GLY A 407 2.34 -21.16 3.34
CA GLY A 407 3.74 -20.87 3.04
C GLY A 407 4.22 -21.23 1.63
N ASP A 408 3.34 -21.62 0.71
CA ASP A 408 3.65 -21.90 -0.70
C ASP A 408 2.86 -20.97 -1.62
N ALA A 409 3.54 -20.25 -2.52
CA ALA A 409 2.92 -19.38 -3.51
C ALA A 409 3.47 -19.64 -4.92
N LEU A 410 2.58 -19.63 -5.92
CA LEU A 410 2.89 -19.59 -7.33
C LEU A 410 2.52 -18.20 -7.87
N GLY A 411 3.47 -17.53 -8.53
CA GLY A 411 3.21 -16.31 -9.29
C GLY A 411 3.55 -16.52 -10.77
N LEU A 412 2.74 -15.98 -11.66
CA LEU A 412 2.93 -16.04 -13.11
C LEU A 412 2.84 -14.65 -13.71
N VAL A 413 3.87 -14.26 -14.46
CA VAL A 413 3.88 -13.06 -15.29
C VAL A 413 3.92 -13.44 -16.76
N ILE A 414 3.10 -12.79 -17.59
CA ILE A 414 3.10 -12.94 -19.06
C ILE A 414 3.26 -11.56 -19.68
N TYR A 415 4.23 -11.43 -20.56
CA TYR A 415 4.49 -10.25 -21.37
C TYR A 415 3.89 -10.46 -22.76
N ARG A 416 3.11 -9.49 -23.22
CA ARG A 416 2.50 -9.48 -24.56
C ARG A 416 3.14 -8.38 -25.40
N ALA A 417 3.17 -8.54 -26.70
CA ALA A 417 3.70 -7.51 -27.59
C ALA A 417 3.06 -6.12 -27.36
N LYS A 418 1.76 -6.09 -27.02
CA LYS A 418 1.02 -4.84 -26.73
C LYS A 418 1.42 -4.17 -25.42
N ASP A 419 2.05 -4.90 -24.49
CA ASP A 419 2.49 -4.36 -23.19
C ASP A 419 3.84 -3.65 -23.31
N ILE A 420 4.50 -3.79 -24.47
CA ILE A 420 5.83 -3.25 -24.73
C ILE A 420 5.73 -1.82 -25.25
N GLN A 421 6.25 -0.90 -24.51
CA GLN A 421 6.37 0.49 -24.94
C GLN A 421 7.63 0.69 -25.83
N THR A 422 7.61 1.75 -26.64
CA THR A 422 8.72 2.02 -27.59
C THR A 422 10.07 2.30 -26.95
N ASN A 423 10.06 2.68 -25.67
CA ASN A 423 11.27 3.03 -24.91
C ASN A 423 11.76 1.90 -23.99
N ILE A 424 11.28 0.67 -24.18
CA ILE A 424 11.79 -0.51 -23.47
C ILE A 424 13.07 -0.99 -24.13
N THR A 425 14.12 -1.21 -23.32
CA THR A 425 15.48 -1.58 -23.75
C THR A 425 15.94 -2.91 -23.17
N THR A 426 15.11 -3.56 -22.37
CA THR A 426 15.34 -4.87 -21.76
C THR A 426 14.00 -5.48 -21.40
N LEU A 427 13.95 -6.75 -21.03
CA LEU A 427 12.76 -7.38 -20.45
C LEU A 427 13.20 -8.46 -19.46
N VAL A 428 13.08 -8.13 -18.18
CA VAL A 428 13.57 -8.99 -17.10
C VAL A 428 12.50 -9.11 -16.00
N SER A 429 12.21 -10.34 -15.61
CA SER A 429 11.43 -10.62 -14.41
C SER A 429 12.37 -10.77 -13.22
N ASN A 430 12.32 -9.86 -12.24
CA ASN A 430 13.20 -9.90 -11.08
C ASN A 430 12.44 -10.33 -9.83
N TYR A 431 13.07 -11.15 -9.01
CA TYR A 431 12.72 -11.30 -7.62
C TYR A 431 13.86 -10.75 -6.75
N VAL A 432 13.63 -9.61 -6.15
CA VAL A 432 14.64 -8.92 -5.31
C VAL A 432 14.66 -9.56 -3.93
N LEU A 433 15.84 -9.60 -3.31
CA LEU A 433 16.14 -10.30 -2.07
C LEU A 433 17.12 -9.48 -1.24
N PRO A 434 17.08 -9.55 0.10
CA PRO A 434 18.09 -8.90 0.93
C PRO A 434 19.45 -9.58 0.76
N LEU A 435 20.50 -8.78 0.58
CA LEU A 435 21.88 -9.26 0.57
C LEU A 435 22.31 -9.76 1.97
N ALA A 436 21.81 -9.10 3.02
CA ALA A 436 22.07 -9.46 4.41
C ALA A 436 21.33 -10.74 4.80
N ALA A 437 21.89 -11.88 4.38
CA ALA A 437 21.42 -13.23 4.69
C ALA A 437 22.59 -14.07 5.23
N ASP A 438 22.28 -15.13 5.98
CA ASP A 438 23.30 -16.03 6.56
C ASP A 438 23.88 -16.99 5.51
N GLY A 439 23.16 -17.15 4.39
CA GLY A 439 23.65 -17.95 3.28
C GLY A 439 22.68 -18.00 2.10
N PHE A 440 23.28 -18.25 0.94
CA PHE A 440 22.61 -18.46 -0.34
C PHE A 440 23.03 -19.81 -0.92
N TRP A 441 22.09 -20.50 -1.56
CA TRP A 441 22.35 -21.76 -2.28
C TRP A 441 21.70 -21.71 -3.66
N ILE A 442 22.38 -22.32 -4.63
CA ILE A 442 21.83 -22.63 -5.97
C ILE A 442 21.91 -24.16 -6.10
N GLY A 443 20.77 -24.83 -6.10
CA GLY A 443 20.70 -26.27 -5.92
C GLY A 443 21.30 -26.68 -4.57
N ASP A 444 22.26 -27.61 -4.58
CA ASP A 444 22.95 -28.04 -3.37
C ASP A 444 24.19 -27.21 -3.03
N GLN A 445 24.63 -26.36 -3.94
CA GLN A 445 25.85 -25.57 -3.76
C GLN A 445 25.57 -24.28 -3.00
N ARG A 446 26.26 -24.12 -1.86
CA ARG A 446 26.31 -22.82 -1.18
C ARG A 446 27.14 -21.86 -2.02
N VAL A 447 26.59 -20.66 -2.28
CA VAL A 447 27.26 -19.63 -3.07
C VAL A 447 27.63 -18.45 -2.18
N ASP A 448 28.82 -17.91 -2.40
CA ASP A 448 29.24 -16.66 -1.76
C ASP A 448 28.84 -15.49 -2.64
N ILE A 449 27.98 -14.63 -2.10
CA ILE A 449 27.60 -13.35 -2.70
C ILE A 449 28.35 -12.27 -1.94
N SER A 450 29.62 -12.10 -2.29
CA SER A 450 30.50 -11.10 -1.64
C SER A 450 30.03 -9.69 -1.93
N THR A 451 30.01 -8.84 -0.88
CA THR A 451 29.62 -7.43 -0.95
C THR A 451 30.60 -6.53 -1.73
N ASN A 452 31.76 -7.03 -2.11
CA ASN A 452 32.83 -6.20 -2.66
C ASN A 452 33.02 -6.36 -4.19
N THR A 453 32.30 -7.27 -4.84
CA THR A 453 32.46 -7.51 -6.28
C THR A 453 31.13 -7.83 -6.92
N THR A 454 30.85 -7.25 -8.09
CA THR A 454 29.72 -7.63 -8.94
C THR A 454 29.74 -9.14 -9.21
N ARG A 455 28.61 -9.79 -9.04
CA ARG A 455 28.42 -11.23 -9.26
C ARG A 455 27.25 -11.47 -10.19
N ARG A 456 27.43 -12.40 -11.11
CA ARG A 456 26.35 -12.92 -11.96
C ARG A 456 26.52 -14.45 -12.03
N LEU A 457 25.70 -15.16 -11.28
CA LEU A 457 25.75 -16.60 -11.11
C LEU A 457 24.60 -17.24 -11.87
N PRO A 458 24.83 -18.15 -12.82
CA PRO A 458 23.75 -18.82 -13.54
C PRO A 458 22.95 -19.72 -12.60
N VAL A 459 21.63 -19.73 -12.80
CA VAL A 459 20.71 -20.65 -12.12
C VAL A 459 20.29 -21.72 -13.12
N PRO A 460 20.72 -22.97 -12.94
CA PRO A 460 20.33 -24.08 -13.81
C PRO A 460 18.81 -24.28 -13.81
N ALA A 461 18.25 -24.72 -14.95
CA ALA A 461 16.83 -25.03 -15.06
C ALA A 461 16.39 -26.02 -13.97
N GLY A 462 15.32 -25.71 -13.27
CA GLY A 462 14.77 -26.53 -12.19
C GLY A 462 15.52 -26.44 -10.85
N ALA A 463 16.70 -25.79 -10.79
CA ALA A 463 17.42 -25.61 -9.54
C ALA A 463 16.64 -24.69 -8.58
N ALA A 464 16.68 -25.02 -7.29
CA ALA A 464 16.17 -24.16 -6.24
C ALA A 464 17.21 -23.10 -5.87
N VAL A 465 16.77 -21.85 -5.74
CA VAL A 465 17.52 -20.79 -5.06
C VAL A 465 17.02 -20.70 -3.65
N ILE A 466 17.90 -20.80 -2.68
CA ILE A 466 17.52 -20.81 -1.26
C ILE A 466 18.30 -19.74 -0.51
N ILE A 467 17.59 -19.05 0.38
CA ILE A 467 18.14 -18.02 1.26
C ILE A 467 17.78 -18.39 2.69
N ARG A 468 18.77 -18.32 3.58
CA ARG A 468 18.56 -18.46 5.01
C ARG A 468 18.85 -17.15 5.72
N LYS A 469 17.96 -16.76 6.64
CA LYS A 469 18.17 -15.63 7.55
C LYS A 469 17.64 -15.98 8.93
N GLY A 470 18.52 -16.17 9.90
CA GLY A 470 18.18 -16.64 11.24
C GLY A 470 17.55 -18.05 11.21
N THR A 471 16.36 -18.15 11.77
CA THR A 471 15.53 -19.37 11.78
C THR A 471 14.59 -19.47 10.58
N ALA A 472 14.62 -18.49 9.69
CA ALA A 472 13.77 -18.46 8.50
C ALA A 472 14.53 -18.84 7.24
N ALA A 473 13.80 -19.41 6.28
CA ALA A 473 14.30 -19.69 4.95
C ALA A 473 13.26 -19.36 3.87
N LEU A 474 13.75 -18.91 2.70
CA LEU A 474 12.97 -18.78 1.48
C LEU A 474 13.58 -19.66 0.40
N GLY A 475 12.77 -20.50 -0.21
CA GLY A 475 13.10 -21.21 -1.44
C GLY A 475 12.36 -20.60 -2.62
N LEU A 476 13.08 -20.45 -3.75
CA LEU A 476 12.56 -20.01 -5.04
C LEU A 476 12.90 -21.04 -6.10
N ARG A 477 11.92 -21.41 -6.93
CA ARG A 477 12.11 -22.19 -8.15
C ARG A 477 11.40 -21.51 -9.30
N LEU A 478 11.90 -21.76 -10.51
CA LEU A 478 11.32 -21.28 -11.76
C LEU A 478 10.74 -22.49 -12.51
N PRO A 479 9.47 -22.86 -12.26
CA PRO A 479 8.84 -23.98 -12.96
C PRO A 479 8.76 -23.74 -14.47
N TRP A 480 8.63 -22.49 -14.89
CA TRP A 480 8.55 -22.10 -16.29
C TRP A 480 9.16 -20.70 -16.50
N ALA A 481 9.92 -20.56 -17.59
CA ALA A 481 10.44 -19.28 -18.06
C ALA A 481 10.66 -19.33 -19.56
N ARG A 482 10.18 -18.29 -20.29
CA ARG A 482 10.24 -18.21 -21.75
C ARG A 482 10.65 -16.81 -22.20
N GLY A 483 11.60 -16.75 -23.13
CA GLY A 483 12.04 -15.54 -23.83
C GLY A 483 11.05 -15.08 -24.90
N VAL A 484 11.27 -13.89 -25.45
CA VAL A 484 10.42 -13.30 -26.52
C VAL A 484 10.53 -14.05 -27.84
N ASP A 485 11.61 -14.80 -28.05
CA ASP A 485 11.85 -15.67 -29.20
C ASP A 485 11.22 -17.06 -29.06
N GLY A 486 10.60 -17.33 -27.90
CA GLY A 486 10.00 -18.62 -27.57
C GLY A 486 10.96 -19.63 -26.94
N SER A 487 12.25 -19.33 -26.83
CA SER A 487 13.24 -20.16 -26.17
C SER A 487 13.09 -20.13 -24.64
N PRO A 488 13.66 -21.09 -23.89
CA PRO A 488 13.77 -20.98 -22.43
C PRO A 488 14.55 -19.72 -22.04
N ALA A 489 13.98 -18.90 -21.14
CA ALA A 489 14.66 -17.72 -20.62
C ALA A 489 15.80 -18.11 -19.67
N LEU A 490 16.90 -17.35 -19.69
CA LEU A 490 18.03 -17.57 -18.79
C LEU A 490 17.77 -16.93 -17.43
N ALA A 491 18.23 -17.59 -16.37
CA ALA A 491 18.09 -17.10 -15.01
C ALA A 491 19.45 -16.95 -14.32
N TYR A 492 19.57 -15.89 -13.51
CA TYR A 492 20.81 -15.57 -12.80
C TYR A 492 20.52 -15.02 -11.40
N ILE A 493 21.38 -15.32 -10.45
CA ILE A 493 21.52 -14.53 -9.24
C ILE A 493 22.49 -13.40 -9.55
N ILE A 494 22.04 -12.15 -9.37
CA ILE A 494 22.84 -10.97 -9.70
C ILE A 494 22.99 -10.10 -8.45
N TYR A 495 24.25 -9.82 -8.10
CA TYR A 495 24.64 -8.71 -7.25
C TYR A 495 25.44 -7.72 -8.12
N ASP A 496 24.98 -6.50 -8.20
CA ASP A 496 25.52 -5.45 -9.09
C ASP A 496 26.28 -4.35 -8.34
N GLY A 497 26.61 -4.59 -7.06
CA GLY A 497 27.35 -3.64 -6.22
C GLY A 497 26.51 -2.45 -5.76
N ASN A 498 25.15 -2.58 -5.77
CA ASN A 498 24.28 -1.49 -5.34
C ASN A 498 24.44 -1.14 -3.86
N ALA A 499 24.17 0.13 -3.54
CA ALA A 499 24.22 0.62 -2.16
C ALA A 499 23.02 0.22 -1.31
N PHE A 500 22.00 -0.42 -1.91
CA PHE A 500 20.75 -0.77 -1.22
C PHE A 500 20.88 -2.02 -0.35
N GLY A 501 21.92 -2.82 -0.54
CA GLY A 501 22.05 -4.12 0.11
C GLY A 501 21.08 -5.15 -0.45
N ALA A 502 20.84 -5.13 -1.77
CA ALA A 502 19.94 -6.01 -2.48
C ALA A 502 20.68 -6.94 -3.45
N VAL A 503 20.16 -8.15 -3.60
CA VAL A 503 20.51 -9.12 -4.64
C VAL A 503 19.23 -9.54 -5.36
N ARG A 504 19.29 -10.04 -6.59
CA ARG A 504 18.08 -10.43 -7.33
C ARG A 504 18.24 -11.75 -8.07
N LEU A 505 17.20 -12.53 -8.09
CA LEU A 505 16.98 -13.59 -9.09
C LEU A 505 16.39 -12.90 -10.32
N ALA A 506 17.17 -12.81 -11.39
CA ALA A 506 16.79 -12.20 -12.66
C ALA A 506 16.49 -13.28 -13.69
N VAL A 507 15.29 -13.24 -14.28
CA VAL A 507 14.90 -14.08 -15.42
C VAL A 507 14.86 -13.18 -16.65
N GLU A 508 15.77 -13.39 -17.58
CA GLU A 508 15.94 -12.55 -18.77
C GLU A 508 15.10 -13.10 -19.92
N GLN A 509 13.95 -12.47 -20.18
CA GLN A 509 13.17 -12.70 -21.39
C GLN A 509 13.84 -12.05 -22.61
N VAL A 510 14.57 -10.94 -22.38
CA VAL A 510 15.51 -10.28 -23.28
C VAL A 510 16.65 -9.69 -22.46
N GLY A 511 17.87 -9.87 -22.89
CA GLY A 511 19.07 -9.37 -22.20
C GLY A 511 19.16 -7.84 -22.16
N PRO A 512 20.01 -7.30 -21.25
CA PRO A 512 20.23 -5.86 -21.15
C PRO A 512 20.74 -5.26 -22.47
N GLY A 513 20.16 -4.14 -22.88
CA GLY A 513 20.53 -3.40 -24.10
C GLY A 513 19.87 -3.93 -25.39
N GLU A 514 19.09 -4.99 -25.31
CA GLU A 514 18.37 -5.54 -26.43
C GLU A 514 16.90 -5.12 -26.42
N ARG A 515 16.39 -4.70 -27.58
CA ARG A 515 14.95 -4.44 -27.71
C ARG A 515 14.17 -5.75 -27.80
N PRO A 516 13.09 -5.90 -27.00
CA PRO A 516 12.23 -7.08 -27.13
C PRO A 516 11.50 -7.10 -28.48
N VAL A 517 11.74 -8.17 -29.24
CA VAL A 517 11.03 -8.46 -30.50
C VAL A 517 10.30 -9.78 -30.34
N PHE A 518 8.97 -9.74 -30.35
CA PHE A 518 8.14 -10.92 -30.15
C PHE A 518 7.95 -11.68 -31.49
N ASN A 519 8.29 -12.95 -31.49
CA ASN A 519 8.11 -13.85 -32.63
C ASN A 519 6.74 -14.58 -32.61
N GLY A 520 5.68 -13.87 -32.24
CA GLY A 520 4.33 -14.43 -32.16
C GLY A 520 4.04 -15.29 -30.93
N THR A 521 4.99 -15.39 -29.99
CA THR A 521 4.84 -16.10 -28.73
C THR A 521 4.83 -15.11 -27.56
N ASN A 522 4.18 -15.50 -26.45
CA ASN A 522 4.25 -14.72 -25.22
C ASN A 522 5.55 -15.08 -24.48
N ALA A 523 6.21 -14.07 -23.90
CA ALA A 523 7.30 -14.25 -22.96
C ALA A 523 6.76 -14.22 -21.52
N GLY A 524 7.51 -14.77 -20.56
CA GLY A 524 7.09 -14.73 -19.16
C GLY A 524 7.92 -15.59 -18.25
N ALA A 525 7.50 -15.63 -16.98
CA ALA A 525 8.10 -16.49 -15.97
C ALA A 525 7.07 -16.90 -14.92
N ALA A 526 7.26 -18.09 -14.37
CA ALA A 526 6.55 -18.56 -13.19
C ALA A 526 7.54 -18.69 -12.03
N PHE A 527 7.14 -18.20 -10.88
CA PHE A 527 7.90 -18.24 -9.63
C PHE A 527 7.16 -19.12 -8.62
N TRP A 528 7.81 -20.14 -8.11
CA TRP A 528 7.34 -20.89 -6.96
C TRP A 528 8.16 -20.50 -5.74
N LEU A 529 7.50 -19.94 -4.74
CA LEU A 529 8.07 -19.55 -3.46
C LEU A 529 7.59 -20.51 -2.36
N ARG A 530 8.50 -20.91 -1.49
CA ARG A 530 8.19 -21.60 -0.24
C ARG A 530 8.93 -20.95 0.92
N VAL A 531 8.23 -20.69 2.02
CA VAL A 531 8.85 -20.19 3.25
C VAL A 531 8.96 -21.29 4.30
N GLY A 532 10.07 -21.25 5.04
CA GLY A 532 10.34 -22.06 6.21
C GLY A 532 10.54 -21.19 7.43
N SER A 533 9.97 -21.56 8.57
CA SER A 533 10.01 -20.83 9.83
C SER A 533 10.44 -21.75 10.95
N GLY A 534 11.11 -21.21 11.98
CA GLY A 534 11.52 -21.94 13.16
C GLY A 534 12.60 -23.01 12.91
N LEU A 535 13.41 -22.85 11.86
CA LEU A 535 14.49 -23.78 11.49
C LEU A 535 15.72 -23.51 12.37
N LYS A 536 15.68 -24.00 13.60
CA LYS A 536 16.68 -23.66 14.64
C LYS A 536 18.02 -24.38 14.44
N THR A 537 18.01 -25.57 13.84
CA THR A 537 19.20 -26.39 13.64
C THR A 537 19.55 -26.53 12.16
N GLU A 538 20.82 -26.84 11.88
CA GLU A 538 21.29 -27.13 10.52
C GLU A 538 20.57 -28.35 9.93
N ALA A 539 20.27 -29.35 10.75
CA ALA A 539 19.54 -30.53 10.31
C ALA A 539 18.08 -30.23 9.92
N GLU A 540 17.40 -29.32 10.61
CA GLU A 540 16.04 -28.87 10.25
C GLU A 540 16.06 -28.08 8.95
N PHE A 541 17.05 -27.18 8.81
CA PHE A 541 17.23 -26.40 7.58
C PHE A 541 17.57 -27.31 6.39
N SER A 542 18.49 -28.25 6.53
CA SER A 542 18.87 -29.19 5.44
C SER A 542 17.68 -30.04 5.00
N ARG A 543 16.90 -30.61 5.93
CA ARG A 543 15.69 -31.35 5.60
C ARG A 543 14.66 -30.51 4.87
N TRP A 544 14.43 -29.25 5.33
CA TRP A 544 13.50 -28.33 4.67
C TRP A 544 13.97 -28.00 3.25
N ARG A 545 15.30 -27.77 3.07
CA ARG A 545 15.91 -27.49 1.77
C ARG A 545 15.75 -28.65 0.80
N GLU A 546 16.05 -29.86 1.25
CA GLU A 546 15.93 -31.10 0.47
C GLU A 546 14.46 -31.37 0.07
N ASP A 547 13.51 -31.20 1.01
CA ASP A 547 12.09 -31.31 0.74
C ASP A 547 11.64 -30.33 -0.35
N PHE A 548 12.04 -29.08 -0.27
CA PHE A 548 11.69 -28.09 -1.30
C PHE A 548 12.36 -28.37 -2.64
N ALA A 549 13.63 -28.74 -2.65
CA ALA A 549 14.37 -29.03 -3.88
C ALA A 549 13.81 -30.26 -4.62
N SER A 550 13.36 -31.29 -3.89
CA SER A 550 12.80 -32.52 -4.45
C SER A 550 11.30 -32.46 -4.74
N ALA A 551 10.60 -31.42 -4.25
CA ALA A 551 9.16 -31.31 -4.42
C ALA A 551 8.76 -31.18 -5.89
N LYS A 552 7.66 -31.86 -6.29
CA LYS A 552 7.23 -31.92 -7.69
C LYS A 552 6.63 -30.60 -8.16
N ALA A 553 6.99 -30.21 -9.38
CA ALA A 553 6.32 -29.16 -10.14
C ALA A 553 5.93 -29.75 -11.51
N GLU A 554 4.68 -29.62 -11.86
CA GLU A 554 4.09 -30.00 -13.15
C GLU A 554 3.78 -28.72 -13.92
N VAL A 555 4.16 -28.70 -15.19
CA VAL A 555 3.98 -27.55 -16.08
C VAL A 555 3.46 -28.00 -17.42
N GLU A 556 2.32 -27.46 -17.83
CA GLU A 556 1.80 -27.54 -19.18
C GLU A 556 1.76 -26.13 -19.77
N ALA A 557 2.66 -25.82 -20.69
CA ALA A 557 2.81 -24.49 -21.24
C ALA A 557 2.79 -24.50 -22.77
N GLY A 558 1.70 -24.00 -23.33
CA GLY A 558 1.51 -23.74 -24.76
C GLY A 558 1.59 -22.24 -25.10
N PRO A 559 1.38 -21.86 -26.36
CA PRO A 559 1.36 -20.46 -26.78
C PRO A 559 0.19 -19.66 -26.20
N GLU A 560 -0.93 -20.35 -25.90
CA GLU A 560 -2.18 -19.71 -25.46
C GLU A 560 -2.60 -20.09 -24.03
N ARG A 561 -1.87 -20.99 -23.39
CA ARG A 561 -2.22 -21.49 -22.04
C ARG A 561 -0.97 -21.88 -21.27
N VAL A 562 -0.95 -21.53 -19.98
CA VAL A 562 0.01 -22.00 -19.01
C VAL A 562 -0.75 -22.57 -17.82
N GLU A 563 -0.45 -23.81 -17.49
CA GLU A 563 -0.95 -24.48 -16.29
C GLU A 563 0.23 -24.94 -15.45
N LEU A 564 0.18 -24.61 -14.17
CA LEU A 564 1.21 -24.89 -13.19
C LEU A 564 0.58 -25.59 -12.00
N LYS A 565 1.22 -26.67 -11.52
CA LYS A 565 0.83 -27.36 -10.30
C LYS A 565 2.06 -27.78 -9.53
N VAL A 566 2.11 -27.44 -8.26
CA VAL A 566 3.20 -27.81 -7.37
C VAL A 566 2.67 -28.55 -6.14
N VAL A 567 3.50 -29.42 -5.60
CA VAL A 567 3.22 -30.09 -4.32
C VAL A 567 3.77 -29.20 -3.20
N GLY A 568 2.90 -28.32 -2.68
CA GLY A 568 3.19 -27.49 -1.52
C GLY A 568 3.22 -28.31 -0.22
N ARG A 569 3.76 -27.75 0.84
CA ARG A 569 3.86 -28.39 2.14
C ARG A 569 2.48 -28.72 2.72
N ASP A 570 1.53 -27.81 2.57
CA ASP A 570 0.17 -27.93 3.11
C ASP A 570 -0.85 -28.42 2.06
N GLY A 571 -0.36 -29.02 0.99
CA GLY A 571 -1.13 -29.53 -0.12
C GLY A 571 -0.84 -28.84 -1.46
N PRO A 572 -1.49 -29.26 -2.55
CA PRO A 572 -1.17 -28.73 -3.89
C PRO A 572 -1.53 -27.26 -4.00
N VAL A 573 -0.71 -26.53 -4.77
CA VAL A 573 -0.99 -25.19 -5.28
C VAL A 573 -1.02 -25.27 -6.79
N ALA A 574 -2.08 -24.79 -7.41
CA ALA A 574 -2.26 -24.83 -8.85
C ALA A 574 -2.74 -23.49 -9.40
N LEU A 575 -2.31 -23.17 -10.60
CA LEU A 575 -2.58 -21.94 -11.29
C LEU A 575 -2.74 -22.19 -12.78
N VAL A 576 -3.78 -21.60 -13.38
CA VAL A 576 -4.01 -21.63 -14.82
C VAL A 576 -4.15 -20.20 -15.32
N ALA A 577 -3.61 -19.95 -16.48
CA ALA A 577 -3.85 -18.71 -17.22
C ALA A 577 -3.94 -19.00 -18.73
N SER A 578 -4.82 -18.29 -19.41
CA SER A 578 -5.11 -18.50 -20.83
C SER A 578 -5.15 -17.19 -21.62
N ALA A 579 -4.81 -17.27 -22.91
CA ALA A 579 -5.00 -16.14 -23.82
C ALA A 579 -6.49 -15.75 -23.89
N PRO A 580 -6.81 -14.47 -24.06
CA PRO A 580 -5.91 -13.36 -24.39
C PRO A 580 -5.18 -12.72 -23.20
N TRP A 581 -5.00 -13.42 -22.08
CA TRP A 581 -4.29 -12.96 -20.87
C TRP A 581 -4.89 -11.67 -20.27
N LEU A 582 -6.18 -11.67 -20.06
CA LEU A 582 -6.93 -10.53 -19.56
C LEU A 582 -7.50 -10.78 -18.16
N VAL A 583 -7.92 -12.02 -17.91
CA VAL A 583 -8.57 -12.42 -16.66
C VAL A 583 -7.72 -13.51 -16.02
N PRO A 584 -7.28 -13.33 -14.79
CA PRO A 584 -6.60 -14.38 -14.04
C PRO A 584 -7.53 -15.57 -13.80
N GLU A 585 -6.99 -16.77 -13.92
CA GLU A 585 -7.66 -18.02 -13.57
C GLU A 585 -6.82 -18.73 -12.53
N SER A 586 -7.34 -18.87 -11.31
CA SER A 586 -6.65 -19.62 -10.26
C SER A 586 -7.45 -20.86 -9.90
N LEU A 587 -6.79 -22.02 -9.94
CA LEU A 587 -7.42 -23.28 -9.55
C LEU A 587 -7.44 -23.48 -8.02
N MET A 588 -6.62 -22.70 -7.28
CA MET A 588 -6.49 -22.90 -5.84
C MET A 588 -5.88 -21.69 -5.12
N PRO A 589 -6.26 -21.44 -3.90
CA PRO A 589 -7.62 -21.60 -3.38
C PRO A 589 -8.55 -20.60 -4.05
N THR A 590 -9.85 -20.86 -4.05
CA THR A 590 -10.83 -19.89 -4.58
C THR A 590 -10.56 -18.51 -3.99
N PRO A 591 -10.42 -17.46 -4.80
CA PRO A 591 -10.25 -16.11 -4.30
C PRO A 591 -11.34 -15.79 -3.28
N THR A 592 -10.95 -15.18 -2.15
CA THR A 592 -11.94 -14.81 -1.14
C THR A 592 -12.72 -13.59 -1.61
N ARG A 593 -14.02 -13.56 -1.29
CA ARG A 593 -14.85 -12.35 -1.38
C ARG A 593 -14.98 -11.63 -0.04
N ALA A 594 -14.35 -12.15 1.01
CA ALA A 594 -14.33 -11.49 2.29
C ALA A 594 -13.57 -10.17 2.19
N VAL A 595 -14.15 -9.12 2.73
CA VAL A 595 -13.50 -7.79 2.80
C VAL A 595 -12.21 -7.88 3.59
N LEU A 596 -12.22 -8.64 4.68
CA LEU A 596 -11.04 -8.92 5.49
C LEU A 596 -11.27 -10.20 6.32
N GLU A 597 -10.45 -11.23 6.10
CA GLU A 597 -10.54 -12.53 6.76
C GLU A 597 -9.24 -12.84 7.51
N LEU A 598 -9.34 -13.31 8.73
CA LEU A 598 -8.24 -13.84 9.53
C LEU A 598 -8.51 -15.31 9.88
N ASN A 599 -7.63 -16.22 9.45
CA ASN A 599 -7.71 -17.66 9.76
C ASN A 599 -9.10 -18.27 9.49
N GLY A 600 -9.77 -17.86 8.41
CA GLY A 600 -11.10 -18.32 8.02
C GLY A 600 -12.27 -17.56 8.67
N VAL A 601 -12.01 -16.53 9.47
CA VAL A 601 -13.05 -15.70 10.10
C VAL A 601 -13.16 -14.37 9.39
N ASP A 602 -14.32 -14.06 8.82
CA ASP A 602 -14.61 -12.77 8.19
C ASP A 602 -14.81 -11.67 9.26
N LEU A 603 -13.80 -10.83 9.41
CA LEU A 603 -13.83 -9.68 10.31
C LEU A 603 -14.42 -8.44 9.63
N GLY A 604 -14.15 -8.27 8.33
CA GLY A 604 -14.53 -7.09 7.58
C GLY A 604 -16.05 -6.91 7.49
N THR A 605 -16.77 -7.97 7.14
CA THR A 605 -18.24 -7.94 7.11
C THR A 605 -18.81 -7.64 8.49
N LYS A 606 -18.23 -8.20 9.56
CA LYS A 606 -18.66 -7.94 10.93
C LYS A 606 -18.49 -6.46 11.32
N ILE A 607 -17.32 -5.86 11.02
CA ILE A 607 -17.03 -4.45 11.30
C ILE A 607 -18.01 -3.54 10.57
N LEU A 608 -18.17 -3.75 9.26
CA LEU A 608 -18.99 -2.88 8.42
C LEU A 608 -20.51 -3.08 8.62
N SER A 609 -20.96 -4.25 9.07
CA SER A 609 -22.39 -4.52 9.34
C SER A 609 -22.85 -4.06 10.71
N ALA A 610 -21.97 -3.91 11.68
CA ALA A 610 -22.30 -3.36 13.01
C ALA A 610 -22.93 -1.94 12.94
N MET A 611 -22.78 -1.26 11.80
CA MET A 611 -23.34 0.06 11.51
C MET A 611 -24.80 0.06 11.01
N THR A 612 -25.32 -1.09 10.58
CA THR A 612 -26.71 -1.18 10.08
C THR A 612 -27.73 -1.27 11.20
N GLU A 613 -27.32 -1.44 12.44
CA GLU A 613 -28.19 -1.29 13.59
C GLU A 613 -28.41 0.20 13.88
N PRO A 614 -29.67 0.67 13.97
CA PRO A 614 -29.95 2.06 14.29
C PRO A 614 -29.31 2.41 15.65
N VAL A 615 -28.46 3.44 15.63
CA VAL A 615 -27.94 4.05 16.86
C VAL A 615 -29.16 4.43 17.71
N ARG A 616 -29.48 3.62 18.71
CA ARG A 616 -30.47 4.00 19.72
C ARG A 616 -29.81 5.14 20.50
N ASP A 617 -30.31 6.35 20.27
CA ASP A 617 -29.92 7.50 21.07
C ASP A 617 -30.11 7.13 22.56
N ARG A 618 -28.99 7.08 23.27
CA ARG A 618 -28.94 6.95 24.73
C ARG A 618 -28.74 8.31 25.34
#